data_0d51f68c16d63d2d8cd9230c87b44787
#
_entry.id   0d51f68c16d63d2d8cd9230c87b44787
#
_cell.length_a   1.000
_cell.length_b   1.000
_cell.length_c   1.000
_cell.angle_alpha   90.00
_cell.angle_beta   90.00
_cell.angle_gamma   90.00
#
_symmetry.space_group_name_H-M   'P 1'
#
loop_
_entity.id
_entity.type
_entity.pdbx_description
1 polymer ?
#
loop_
_entity_poly.entity_id
_entity_poly.type
_entity_poly.pdbx_seq_one_letter_code
_entity_poly.pdbx_strand_id
1 'polypeptide(L)'
;MENLVITLYDLHNLRLAYNSERSYHAGMGYLLLEGGAEFGGRMRDPDLKAIELAGGFNAPIRIIPTAAAPDNNHQRAGNNGIHWFQSLGAKDVISVSLLSKIRADDKNIAQSLRNAKLIYLLGGFTHYLGQTLKDSLAWEAAVDAYRNGAVIAGSSAGAMVMCEFYFDPSAGRVHEGLNLIPHTLVLPHHNTFGKGWAPKLIKKIPDVTLLGIDEQTGMIDDGEDNMWNVYGAGEVTLYQNGDVTVYQPGNEFSI
;
A
#
# COMPACT_ATOMS: atom_id res chain seq x y z
N MET A 1 -18.96 -26.29 22.20
CA MET A 1 -18.70 -25.12 21.31
C MET A 1 -18.97 -23.90 22.15
N GLU A 2 -17.93 -23.36 22.79
CA GLU A 2 -18.03 -22.13 23.59
C GLU A 2 -17.96 -20.94 22.61
N ASN A 3 -19.01 -20.15 22.59
CA ASN A 3 -19.03 -18.87 21.89
C ASN A 3 -18.15 -17.91 22.68
N LEU A 4 -17.00 -17.55 22.13
CA LEU A 4 -16.14 -16.48 22.65
C LEU A 4 -16.88 -15.15 22.44
N VAL A 5 -17.50 -14.63 23.50
CA VAL A 5 -18.10 -13.29 23.48
C VAL A 5 -16.98 -12.30 23.79
N ILE A 6 -16.44 -11.64 22.76
CA ILE A 6 -15.50 -10.52 22.91
C ILE A 6 -16.31 -9.34 23.45
N THR A 7 -15.96 -8.84 24.61
CA THR A 7 -16.65 -7.70 25.24
C THR A 7 -16.09 -6.37 24.73
N LEU A 8 -16.88 -5.29 24.84
CA LEU A 8 -16.42 -3.92 24.54
C LEU A 8 -15.16 -3.53 25.34
N TYR A 9 -14.97 -4.12 26.52
CA TYR A 9 -13.79 -3.94 27.35
C TYR A 9 -12.55 -4.63 26.74
N ASP A 10 -12.73 -5.80 26.13
CA ASP A 10 -11.65 -6.51 25.44
C ASP A 10 -11.22 -5.78 24.16
N LEU A 11 -12.18 -5.20 23.43
CA LEU A 11 -11.90 -4.35 22.26
C LEU A 11 -11.18 -3.06 22.65
N HIS A 12 -11.55 -2.44 23.77
CA HIS A 12 -10.87 -1.26 24.28
C HIS A 12 -9.42 -1.57 24.72
N ASN A 13 -9.21 -2.68 25.40
CA ASN A 13 -7.87 -3.12 25.82
C ASN A 13 -7.01 -3.58 24.64
N LEU A 14 -7.59 -4.22 23.62
CA LEU A 14 -6.92 -4.52 22.36
C LEU A 14 -6.52 -3.24 21.61
N ARG A 15 -7.38 -2.23 21.63
CA ARG A 15 -7.09 -0.92 21.03
C ARG A 15 -6.00 -0.15 21.80
N LEU A 16 -6.00 -0.23 23.15
CA LEU A 16 -4.94 0.34 23.98
C LEU A 16 -3.62 -0.42 23.83
N ALA A 17 -3.64 -1.74 23.73
CA ALA A 17 -2.47 -2.56 23.46
C ALA A 17 -1.91 -2.28 22.06
N TYR A 18 -2.76 -2.16 21.04
CA TYR A 18 -2.39 -1.77 19.69
C TYR A 18 -1.76 -0.38 19.64
N ASN A 19 -2.34 0.61 20.34
CA ASN A 19 -1.78 1.96 20.43
C ASN A 19 -0.50 2.02 21.29
N SER A 20 -0.37 1.18 22.33
CA SER A 20 0.85 1.08 23.12
C SER A 20 1.98 0.38 22.36
N GLU A 21 1.69 -0.58 21.51
CA GLU A 21 2.69 -1.19 20.62
C GLU A 21 3.16 -0.22 19.54
N ARG A 22 2.30 0.69 19.03
CA ARG A 22 2.73 1.75 18.10
C ARG A 22 3.61 2.83 18.75
N SER A 23 3.46 3.13 20.04
CA SER A 23 4.36 4.06 20.74
C SER A 23 5.81 3.55 20.90
N TYR A 24 6.07 2.27 20.58
CA TYR A 24 7.42 1.68 20.45
C TYR A 24 8.06 1.89 19.08
N HIS A 25 7.43 2.59 18.14
CA HIS A 25 7.84 2.71 16.74
C HIS A 25 8.75 3.90 16.42
N ALA A 26 9.56 4.36 17.34
CA ALA A 26 10.70 5.21 16.98
C ALA A 26 11.65 4.39 16.07
N GLY A 27 11.44 4.48 14.74
CA GLY A 27 12.28 3.79 13.74
C GLY A 27 11.56 2.99 12.66
N MET A 28 10.23 2.84 12.69
CA MET A 28 9.48 2.26 11.56
C MET A 28 9.46 3.23 10.36
N GLY A 29 9.36 2.65 9.16
CA GLY A 29 9.23 3.41 7.91
C GLY A 29 7.83 3.99 7.70
N TYR A 30 7.56 4.35 6.46
CA TYR A 30 6.30 4.96 6.06
C TYR A 30 5.58 4.11 5.01
N LEU A 31 4.26 4.26 4.95
CA LEU A 31 3.41 3.60 3.97
C LEU A 31 2.79 4.66 3.04
N LEU A 32 2.91 4.44 1.73
CA LEU A 32 2.24 5.25 0.72
C LEU A 32 1.21 4.37 -0.02
N LEU A 33 -0.05 4.77 0.02
CA LEU A 33 -1.13 4.16 -0.76
C LEU A 33 -1.59 5.11 -1.86
N GLU A 34 -1.63 4.62 -3.10
CA GLU A 34 -1.99 5.42 -4.27
C GLU A 34 -3.18 4.83 -5.02
N GLY A 35 -4.06 5.71 -5.49
CA GLY A 35 -5.29 5.33 -6.18
C GLY A 35 -5.12 4.85 -7.62
N GLY A 36 -3.94 5.02 -8.21
CA GLY A 36 -3.64 4.66 -9.59
C GLY A 36 -3.34 5.85 -10.49
N ALA A 37 -3.20 5.61 -11.80
CA ALA A 37 -2.64 6.55 -12.78
C ALA A 37 -1.21 6.97 -12.42
N GLU A 38 -0.43 5.98 -11.96
CA GLU A 38 0.98 6.13 -11.56
C GLU A 38 1.85 6.65 -12.71
N PHE A 39 2.98 7.26 -12.33
CA PHE A 39 4.03 7.71 -13.25
C PHE A 39 3.61 8.85 -14.17
N GLY A 40 2.83 9.79 -13.65
CA GLY A 40 2.43 10.98 -14.41
C GLY A 40 1.73 12.04 -13.57
N GLY A 41 1.57 13.23 -14.13
CA GLY A 41 0.77 14.31 -13.56
C GLY A 41 1.12 14.65 -12.11
N ARG A 42 0.11 14.66 -11.26
CA ARG A 42 0.21 15.03 -9.84
C ARG A 42 0.73 13.91 -8.94
N MET A 43 0.98 12.70 -9.48
CA MET A 43 1.69 11.65 -8.74
C MET A 43 3.11 12.08 -8.34
N ARG A 44 3.64 13.14 -8.99
CA ARG A 44 4.87 13.79 -8.55
C ARG A 44 4.87 14.14 -7.05
N ASP A 45 3.75 14.59 -6.51
CA ASP A 45 3.68 15.11 -5.13
C ASP A 45 3.88 13.98 -4.09
N PRO A 46 3.08 12.88 -4.07
CA PRO A 46 3.30 11.79 -3.14
C PRO A 46 4.63 11.06 -3.37
N ASP A 47 5.07 10.88 -4.64
CA ASP A 47 6.31 10.17 -4.94
C ASP A 47 7.56 10.95 -4.51
N LEU A 48 7.56 12.29 -4.64
CA LEU A 48 8.64 13.13 -4.10
C LEU A 48 8.69 13.07 -2.58
N LYS A 49 7.52 13.06 -1.93
CA LYS A 49 7.45 12.91 -0.47
C LYS A 49 7.98 11.54 -0.03
N ALA A 50 7.64 10.47 -0.74
CA ALA A 50 8.18 9.13 -0.49
C ALA A 50 9.72 9.07 -0.68
N ILE A 51 10.28 9.75 -1.70
CA ILE A 51 11.74 9.88 -1.90
C ILE A 51 12.38 10.62 -0.72
N GLU A 52 11.78 11.72 -0.25
CA GLU A 52 12.25 12.49 0.90
C GLU A 52 12.33 11.61 2.15
N LEU A 53 11.23 10.92 2.47
CA LEU A 53 11.11 10.02 3.62
C LEU A 53 12.05 8.82 3.54
N ALA A 54 12.34 8.35 2.34
CA ALA A 54 13.33 7.29 2.08
C ALA A 54 14.78 7.72 2.30
N GLY A 55 15.05 9.02 2.56
CA GLY A 55 16.39 9.56 2.76
C GLY A 55 16.93 10.32 1.54
N GLY A 56 16.08 10.70 0.58
CA GLY A 56 16.39 11.57 -0.54
C GLY A 56 16.84 10.84 -1.80
N PHE A 57 17.34 11.60 -2.77
CA PHE A 57 17.58 11.14 -4.15
C PHE A 57 18.66 10.05 -4.32
N ASN A 58 19.48 9.79 -3.31
CA ASN A 58 20.46 8.70 -3.33
C ASN A 58 19.92 7.39 -2.71
N ALA A 59 18.71 7.41 -2.18
CA ALA A 59 18.10 6.24 -1.54
C ALA A 59 17.84 5.12 -2.57
N PRO A 60 18.15 3.84 -2.24
CA PRO A 60 17.85 2.72 -3.11
C PRO A 60 16.35 2.51 -3.28
N ILE A 61 15.84 2.66 -4.51
CA ILE A 61 14.44 2.43 -4.89
C ILE A 61 14.31 1.10 -5.62
N ARG A 62 13.40 0.25 -5.18
CA ARG A 62 13.13 -1.07 -5.78
C ARG A 62 11.68 -1.14 -6.23
N ILE A 63 11.46 -1.27 -7.55
CA ILE A 63 10.15 -1.37 -8.17
C ILE A 63 9.79 -2.83 -8.36
N ILE A 64 8.61 -3.24 -7.92
CA ILE A 64 8.09 -4.60 -8.01
C ILE A 64 6.97 -4.64 -9.06
N PRO A 65 7.23 -5.09 -10.29
CA PRO A 65 6.26 -5.10 -11.39
C PRO A 65 5.43 -6.39 -11.45
N THR A 66 5.35 -7.15 -10.38
CA THR A 66 4.71 -8.48 -10.31
C THR A 66 3.27 -8.46 -10.80
N ALA A 67 2.49 -7.42 -10.43
CA ALA A 67 1.09 -7.31 -10.85
C ALA A 67 0.91 -7.21 -12.37
N ALA A 68 1.92 -6.80 -13.11
CA ALA A 68 1.90 -6.70 -14.58
C ALA A 68 2.50 -7.93 -15.29
N ALA A 69 2.84 -8.99 -14.55
CA ALA A 69 3.42 -10.20 -15.14
C ALA A 69 2.40 -11.06 -15.93
N PRO A 70 1.12 -11.22 -15.50
CA PRO A 70 0.18 -12.10 -16.20
C PRO A 70 -0.12 -11.71 -17.66
N ASP A 71 -0.05 -10.41 -17.98
CA ASP A 71 -0.24 -9.90 -19.35
C ASP A 71 1.08 -9.58 -20.08
N ASN A 72 2.22 -10.06 -19.54
CA ASN A 72 3.56 -9.84 -20.07
C ASN A 72 3.97 -8.35 -20.16
N ASN A 73 3.35 -7.48 -19.38
CA ASN A 73 3.60 -6.03 -19.37
C ASN A 73 4.66 -5.60 -18.33
N HIS A 74 5.14 -6.51 -17.49
CA HIS A 74 6.02 -6.24 -16.36
C HIS A 74 7.31 -5.48 -16.72
N GLN A 75 7.90 -5.79 -17.89
CA GLN A 75 9.13 -5.11 -18.31
C GLN A 75 8.86 -3.64 -18.65
N ARG A 76 7.80 -3.36 -19.41
CA ARG A 76 7.40 -1.99 -19.76
C ARG A 76 7.00 -1.21 -18.51
N ALA A 77 6.18 -1.80 -17.64
CA ALA A 77 5.74 -1.18 -16.40
C ALA A 77 6.92 -0.87 -15.47
N GLY A 78 7.84 -1.83 -15.28
CA GLY A 78 9.05 -1.62 -14.50
C GLY A 78 9.95 -0.52 -15.05
N ASN A 79 10.16 -0.48 -16.39
CA ASN A 79 10.94 0.57 -17.04
C ASN A 79 10.28 1.95 -16.91
N ASN A 80 8.95 2.04 -17.01
CA ASN A 80 8.22 3.29 -16.78
C ASN A 80 8.48 3.81 -15.36
N GLY A 81 8.44 2.94 -14.35
CA GLY A 81 8.75 3.32 -12.99
C GLY A 81 10.20 3.78 -12.82
N ILE A 82 11.18 3.09 -13.45
CA ILE A 82 12.58 3.54 -13.42
C ILE A 82 12.69 4.95 -14.00
N HIS A 83 12.15 5.19 -15.20
CA HIS A 83 12.20 6.49 -15.84
C HIS A 83 11.51 7.58 -15.02
N TRP A 84 10.35 7.24 -14.41
CA TRP A 84 9.63 8.17 -13.58
C TRP A 84 10.45 8.62 -12.37
N PHE A 85 10.90 7.70 -11.52
CA PHE A 85 11.67 8.05 -10.33
C PHE A 85 13.00 8.75 -10.68
N GLN A 86 13.65 8.35 -11.78
CA GLN A 86 14.82 9.07 -12.29
C GLN A 86 14.48 10.50 -12.75
N SER A 87 13.32 10.72 -13.36
CA SER A 87 12.86 12.06 -13.76
C SER A 87 12.57 12.96 -12.55
N LEU A 88 12.23 12.36 -11.40
CA LEU A 88 12.08 13.05 -10.13
C LEU A 88 13.43 13.35 -9.44
N GLY A 89 14.54 12.79 -9.94
CA GLY A 89 15.90 13.01 -9.43
C GLY A 89 16.54 11.81 -8.72
N ALA A 90 15.83 10.69 -8.54
CA ALA A 90 16.37 9.49 -7.90
C ALA A 90 17.50 8.86 -8.74
N LYS A 91 18.57 8.37 -8.07
CA LYS A 91 19.78 7.88 -8.75
C LYS A 91 19.94 6.37 -8.74
N ASP A 92 19.45 5.69 -7.70
CA ASP A 92 19.50 4.22 -7.57
C ASP A 92 18.09 3.64 -7.67
N VAL A 93 17.63 3.40 -8.89
CA VAL A 93 16.30 2.86 -9.19
C VAL A 93 16.42 1.58 -10.01
N ILE A 94 15.87 0.48 -9.50
CA ILE A 94 15.92 -0.83 -10.15
C ILE A 94 14.52 -1.46 -10.16
N SER A 95 14.11 -1.98 -11.32
CA SER A 95 12.96 -2.90 -11.41
C SER A 95 13.41 -4.32 -11.08
N VAL A 96 12.82 -4.90 -10.03
CA VAL A 96 13.18 -6.23 -9.52
C VAL A 96 12.43 -7.30 -10.30
N SER A 97 13.13 -8.32 -10.81
CA SER A 97 12.53 -9.45 -11.56
C SER A 97 11.81 -10.44 -10.63
N LEU A 98 10.95 -9.92 -9.76
CA LEU A 98 10.06 -10.67 -8.87
C LEU A 98 8.74 -10.89 -9.62
N LEU A 99 8.67 -11.96 -10.44
CA LEU A 99 7.57 -12.16 -11.37
C LEU A 99 6.69 -13.40 -11.05
N SER A 100 7.06 -14.21 -10.07
CA SER A 100 6.33 -15.41 -9.68
C SER A 100 6.62 -15.81 -8.24
N LYS A 101 5.80 -16.70 -7.67
CA LYS A 101 6.00 -17.23 -6.30
C LYS A 101 7.40 -17.83 -6.10
N ILE A 102 7.93 -18.58 -7.08
CA ILE A 102 9.28 -19.15 -7.02
C ILE A 102 10.33 -18.04 -6.96
N ARG A 103 10.15 -16.95 -7.71
CA ARG A 103 11.06 -15.80 -7.67
C ARG A 103 10.94 -15.00 -6.39
N ALA A 104 9.80 -15.04 -5.71
CA ALA A 104 9.60 -14.38 -4.44
C ALA A 104 10.42 -15.03 -3.29
N ASP A 105 10.90 -16.26 -3.48
CA ASP A 105 11.76 -16.96 -2.53
C ASP A 105 13.26 -16.95 -2.95
N ASP A 106 13.62 -16.14 -3.94
CA ASP A 106 15.01 -15.92 -4.36
C ASP A 106 15.74 -15.03 -3.34
N LYS A 107 16.83 -15.56 -2.76
CA LYS A 107 17.61 -14.87 -1.72
C LYS A 107 18.24 -13.55 -2.20
N ASN A 108 18.60 -13.44 -3.48
CA ASN A 108 19.19 -12.21 -4.03
C ASN A 108 18.12 -11.12 -4.14
N ILE A 109 16.88 -11.49 -4.53
CA ILE A 109 15.73 -10.59 -4.54
C ILE A 109 15.44 -10.13 -3.10
N ALA A 110 15.32 -11.06 -2.16
CA ALA A 110 15.09 -10.73 -0.75
C ALA A 110 16.19 -9.78 -0.21
N GLN A 111 17.46 -10.05 -0.50
CA GLN A 111 18.56 -9.16 -0.09
C GLN A 111 18.47 -7.77 -0.72
N SER A 112 18.08 -7.69 -1.99
CA SER A 112 17.87 -6.40 -2.68
C SER A 112 16.76 -5.57 -2.03
N LEU A 113 15.66 -6.23 -1.62
CA LEU A 113 14.53 -5.58 -0.93
C LEU A 113 14.90 -5.18 0.50
N ARG A 114 15.63 -6.02 1.24
CA ARG A 114 16.09 -5.69 2.59
C ARG A 114 16.97 -4.44 2.63
N ASN A 115 17.73 -4.21 1.56
CA ASN A 115 18.61 -3.03 1.43
C ASN A 115 17.92 -1.81 0.81
N ALA A 116 16.67 -1.94 0.39
CA ALA A 116 15.91 -0.84 -0.18
C ALA A 116 15.53 0.20 0.88
N LYS A 117 15.34 1.45 0.43
CA LYS A 117 14.79 2.55 1.23
C LYS A 117 13.42 2.99 0.73
N LEU A 118 13.09 2.65 -0.51
CA LEU A 118 11.73 2.76 -1.06
C LEU A 118 11.45 1.50 -1.88
N ILE A 119 10.37 0.80 -1.52
CA ILE A 119 9.87 -0.37 -2.24
C ILE A 119 8.52 0.02 -2.83
N TYR A 120 8.39 -0.06 -4.16
CA TYR A 120 7.19 0.38 -4.87
C TYR A 120 6.50 -0.80 -5.57
N LEU A 121 5.28 -1.13 -5.11
CA LEU A 121 4.44 -2.19 -5.67
C LEU A 121 3.57 -1.60 -6.79
N LEU A 122 3.78 -2.05 -8.03
CA LEU A 122 3.01 -1.58 -9.18
C LEU A 122 1.56 -2.10 -9.21
N GLY A 123 0.72 -1.38 -9.96
CA GLY A 123 -0.63 -1.79 -10.29
C GLY A 123 -0.72 -2.94 -11.31
N GLY A 124 -1.92 -3.52 -11.46
CA GLY A 124 -2.24 -4.61 -12.39
C GLY A 124 -3.13 -5.70 -11.76
N PHE A 125 -2.73 -6.96 -11.87
CA PHE A 125 -3.48 -8.11 -11.37
C PHE A 125 -3.31 -8.28 -9.87
N THR A 126 -4.25 -7.76 -9.09
CA THR A 126 -4.20 -7.70 -7.62
C THR A 126 -4.03 -9.08 -6.99
N HIS A 127 -4.86 -10.05 -7.39
CA HIS A 127 -4.80 -11.40 -6.81
C HIS A 127 -3.47 -12.09 -7.11
N TYR A 128 -2.94 -11.92 -8.33
CA TYR A 128 -1.63 -12.47 -8.69
C TYR A 128 -0.49 -11.89 -7.84
N LEU A 129 -0.51 -10.56 -7.63
CA LEU A 129 0.47 -9.88 -6.77
C LEU A 129 0.38 -10.40 -5.33
N GLY A 130 -0.82 -10.42 -4.74
CA GLY A 130 -1.04 -10.89 -3.37
C GLY A 130 -0.57 -12.32 -3.16
N GLN A 131 -0.95 -13.26 -4.05
CA GLN A 131 -0.53 -14.66 -3.97
C GLN A 131 0.98 -14.84 -4.18
N THR A 132 1.61 -14.01 -4.99
CA THR A 132 3.06 -14.07 -5.23
C THR A 132 3.84 -13.63 -4.00
N LEU A 133 3.41 -12.56 -3.32
CA LEU A 133 4.12 -11.99 -2.17
C LEU A 133 3.78 -12.69 -0.84
N LYS A 134 2.55 -13.16 -0.65
CA LYS A 134 2.11 -13.77 0.61
C LYS A 134 3.03 -14.93 1.00
N ASP A 135 3.50 -14.91 2.25
CA ASP A 135 4.38 -15.94 2.82
C ASP A 135 5.63 -16.21 1.97
N SER A 136 6.34 -15.15 1.54
CA SER A 136 7.56 -15.24 0.75
C SER A 136 8.74 -14.53 1.41
N LEU A 137 9.97 -14.99 1.09
CA LEU A 137 11.21 -14.35 1.54
C LEU A 137 11.31 -12.89 1.07
N ALA A 138 10.79 -12.57 -0.12
CA ALA A 138 10.77 -11.21 -0.65
C ALA A 138 9.87 -10.29 0.20
N TRP A 139 8.69 -10.78 0.61
CA TRP A 139 7.80 -9.99 1.45
C TRP A 139 8.34 -9.82 2.86
N GLU A 140 8.87 -10.88 3.48
CA GLU A 140 9.58 -10.78 4.76
C GLU A 140 10.70 -9.74 4.72
N ALA A 141 11.50 -9.74 3.64
CA ALA A 141 12.59 -8.78 3.46
C ALA A 141 12.08 -7.33 3.27
N ALA A 142 10.95 -7.14 2.59
CA ALA A 142 10.31 -5.83 2.45
C ALA A 142 9.80 -5.31 3.81
N VAL A 143 9.15 -6.17 4.61
CA VAL A 143 8.71 -5.84 5.97
C VAL A 143 9.89 -5.54 6.89
N ASP A 144 11.00 -6.29 6.77
CA ASP A 144 12.24 -5.99 7.51
C ASP A 144 12.79 -4.60 7.13
N ALA A 145 12.81 -4.26 5.84
CA ALA A 145 13.24 -2.92 5.38
C ALA A 145 12.33 -1.83 5.96
N TYR A 146 11.01 -2.01 5.95
CA TYR A 146 10.03 -1.10 6.54
C TYR A 146 10.27 -0.91 8.04
N ARG A 147 10.46 -1.99 8.80
CA ARG A 147 10.80 -1.94 10.23
C ARG A 147 12.11 -1.20 10.52
N ASN A 148 12.98 -1.07 9.51
CA ASN A 148 14.24 -0.33 9.57
C ASN A 148 14.19 1.03 8.85
N GLY A 149 13.00 1.63 8.75
CA GLY A 149 12.79 2.99 8.29
C GLY A 149 12.64 3.16 6.77
N ALA A 150 12.42 2.07 5.99
CA ALA A 150 12.13 2.20 4.57
C ALA A 150 10.66 2.55 4.31
N VAL A 151 10.39 3.18 3.17
CA VAL A 151 9.03 3.41 2.66
C VAL A 151 8.56 2.18 1.88
N ILE A 152 7.33 1.70 2.13
CA ILE A 152 6.63 0.79 1.22
C ILE A 152 5.50 1.58 0.57
N ALA A 153 5.57 1.70 -0.76
CA ALA A 153 4.59 2.36 -1.59
C ALA A 153 3.84 1.34 -2.45
N GLY A 154 2.57 1.58 -2.72
CA GLY A 154 1.78 0.76 -3.62
C GLY A 154 0.76 1.57 -4.40
N SER A 155 0.66 1.32 -5.72
CA SER A 155 -0.34 1.94 -6.57
C SER A 155 -1.38 0.92 -7.02
N SER A 156 -2.66 1.31 -7.00
CA SER A 156 -3.78 0.47 -7.44
C SER A 156 -3.73 -0.93 -6.79
N ALA A 157 -3.44 -2.00 -7.55
CA ALA A 157 -3.26 -3.34 -7.02
C ALA A 157 -2.19 -3.43 -5.93
N GLY A 158 -1.10 -2.64 -6.03
CA GLY A 158 -0.05 -2.54 -5.02
C GLY A 158 -0.58 -2.00 -3.69
N ALA A 159 -1.37 -0.93 -3.72
CA ALA A 159 -2.02 -0.37 -2.53
C ALA A 159 -3.03 -1.37 -1.92
N MET A 160 -3.82 -2.02 -2.77
CA MET A 160 -4.83 -2.98 -2.31
C MET A 160 -4.23 -4.13 -1.51
N VAL A 161 -3.15 -4.75 -2.00
CA VAL A 161 -2.56 -5.92 -1.32
C VAL A 161 -1.86 -5.60 -0.02
N MET A 162 -1.48 -4.34 0.24
CA MET A 162 -0.85 -3.91 1.50
C MET A 162 -1.83 -3.95 2.68
N CYS A 163 -3.14 -3.82 2.44
CA CYS A 163 -4.18 -3.87 3.44
C CYS A 163 -4.40 -5.29 3.99
N GLU A 164 -5.18 -5.42 5.07
CA GLU A 164 -5.61 -6.73 5.58
C GLU A 164 -6.49 -7.47 4.58
N PHE A 165 -7.33 -6.73 3.85
CA PHE A 165 -8.19 -7.30 2.82
C PHE A 165 -8.00 -6.59 1.48
N TYR A 166 -8.20 -7.31 0.39
CA TYR A 166 -8.33 -6.73 -0.94
C TYR A 166 -9.49 -7.37 -1.72
N PHE A 167 -10.08 -6.57 -2.58
CA PHE A 167 -11.11 -7.03 -3.50
C PHE A 167 -10.49 -7.48 -4.83
N ASP A 168 -10.81 -8.70 -5.27
CA ASP A 168 -10.50 -9.15 -6.63
C ASP A 168 -11.72 -8.92 -7.52
N PRO A 169 -11.70 -7.92 -8.41
CA PRO A 169 -12.83 -7.61 -9.27
C PRO A 169 -13.09 -8.71 -10.31
N SER A 170 -12.07 -9.49 -10.71
CA SER A 170 -12.19 -10.55 -11.69
C SER A 170 -13.03 -11.72 -11.17
N ALA A 171 -12.83 -12.08 -9.89
CA ALA A 171 -13.57 -13.14 -9.23
C ALA A 171 -14.76 -12.61 -8.42
N GLY A 172 -14.91 -11.30 -8.22
CA GLY A 172 -15.92 -10.68 -7.37
C GLY A 172 -15.79 -11.05 -5.90
N ARG A 173 -14.57 -11.34 -5.42
CA ARG A 173 -14.28 -11.86 -4.07
C ARG A 173 -13.35 -10.95 -3.29
N VAL A 174 -13.49 -10.99 -1.97
CA VAL A 174 -12.55 -10.40 -1.01
C VAL A 174 -11.58 -11.51 -0.58
N HIS A 175 -10.32 -11.18 -0.50
CA HIS A 175 -9.23 -12.03 -0.06
C HIS A 175 -8.45 -11.36 1.07
N GLU A 176 -7.75 -12.16 1.85
CA GLU A 176 -6.74 -11.67 2.80
C GLU A 176 -5.54 -11.10 2.03
N GLY A 177 -5.10 -9.92 2.42
CA GLY A 177 -3.93 -9.24 1.89
C GLY A 177 -2.66 -9.52 2.68
N LEU A 178 -1.72 -8.57 2.61
CA LEU A 178 -0.41 -8.66 3.26
C LEU A 178 -0.40 -8.04 4.67
N ASN A 179 -1.51 -7.46 5.08
CA ASN A 179 -1.81 -6.99 6.45
C ASN A 179 -0.77 -6.02 7.05
N LEU A 180 -0.25 -5.08 6.26
CA LEU A 180 0.50 -3.95 6.80
C LEU A 180 -0.42 -2.91 7.44
N ILE A 181 -1.67 -2.81 6.96
CA ILE A 181 -2.69 -1.89 7.44
C ILE A 181 -3.90 -2.71 7.87
N PRO A 182 -4.02 -3.03 9.17
CA PRO A 182 -5.10 -3.86 9.70
C PRO A 182 -6.48 -3.22 9.52
N HIS A 183 -7.51 -4.04 9.44
CA HIS A 183 -8.93 -3.66 9.34
C HIS A 183 -9.26 -2.73 8.17
N THR A 184 -8.47 -2.77 7.09
CA THR A 184 -8.64 -1.89 5.93
C THR A 184 -8.75 -2.65 4.61
N LEU A 185 -9.35 -1.97 3.62
CA LEU A 185 -9.39 -2.35 2.22
C LEU A 185 -9.36 -1.09 1.34
N VAL A 186 -8.44 -1.02 0.37
CA VAL A 186 -8.35 0.09 -0.58
C VAL A 186 -9.28 -0.11 -1.77
N LEU A 187 -10.00 0.95 -2.15
CA LEU A 187 -10.76 1.11 -3.39
C LEU A 187 -9.98 2.07 -4.30
N PRO A 188 -9.07 1.56 -5.15
CA PRO A 188 -8.30 2.41 -6.05
C PRO A 188 -9.20 2.93 -7.19
N HIS A 189 -8.69 3.90 -7.95
CA HIS A 189 -9.44 4.54 -9.05
C HIS A 189 -10.84 4.99 -8.60
N HIS A 190 -10.92 5.55 -7.40
CA HIS A 190 -12.19 5.82 -6.74
C HIS A 190 -13.04 6.84 -7.48
N ASN A 191 -12.42 7.86 -8.08
CA ASN A 191 -13.09 8.85 -8.93
C ASN A 191 -13.57 8.31 -10.29
N THR A 192 -13.23 7.08 -10.62
CA THR A 192 -13.65 6.43 -11.87
C THR A 192 -14.52 5.21 -11.58
N PHE A 193 -13.95 4.01 -11.45
CA PHE A 193 -14.72 2.78 -11.26
C PHE A 193 -14.71 2.23 -9.83
N GLY A 194 -13.68 2.53 -9.01
CA GLY A 194 -13.51 1.95 -7.68
C GLY A 194 -14.64 2.28 -6.70
N LYS A 195 -15.22 3.48 -6.79
CA LYS A 195 -16.38 3.90 -5.99
C LYS A 195 -17.57 2.95 -6.14
N GLY A 196 -17.75 2.37 -7.32
CA GLY A 196 -18.83 1.42 -7.59
C GLY A 196 -18.77 0.15 -6.76
N TRP A 197 -17.64 -0.18 -6.14
CA TRP A 197 -17.48 -1.37 -5.29
C TRP A 197 -17.91 -1.12 -3.85
N ALA A 198 -17.87 0.12 -3.35
CA ALA A 198 -18.13 0.48 -1.96
C ALA A 198 -19.48 -0.04 -1.43
N PRO A 199 -20.64 0.14 -2.11
CA PRO A 199 -21.95 -0.29 -1.56
C PRO A 199 -22.04 -1.80 -1.31
N LYS A 200 -21.35 -2.60 -2.14
CA LYS A 200 -21.31 -4.06 -2.01
C LYS A 200 -20.37 -4.47 -0.88
N LEU A 201 -19.22 -3.82 -0.78
CA LEU A 201 -18.18 -4.18 0.19
C LEU A 201 -18.57 -3.77 1.61
N ILE A 202 -19.17 -2.59 1.81
CA ILE A 202 -19.72 -2.17 3.10
C ILE A 202 -20.70 -3.22 3.68
N LYS A 203 -21.55 -3.81 2.82
CA LYS A 203 -22.47 -4.86 3.24
C LYS A 203 -21.80 -6.20 3.52
N LYS A 204 -20.71 -6.50 2.82
CA LYS A 204 -20.02 -7.80 2.89
C LYS A 204 -19.03 -7.89 4.05
N ILE A 205 -18.38 -6.79 4.38
CA ILE A 205 -17.35 -6.65 5.41
C ILE A 205 -17.58 -5.36 6.21
N PRO A 206 -18.66 -5.28 7.00
CA PRO A 206 -19.13 -4.04 7.65
C PRO A 206 -18.12 -3.46 8.66
N ASP A 207 -17.27 -4.31 9.24
CA ASP A 207 -16.29 -3.92 10.27
C ASP A 207 -14.94 -3.49 9.70
N VAL A 208 -14.82 -3.43 8.36
CA VAL A 208 -13.60 -3.04 7.65
C VAL A 208 -13.72 -1.61 7.15
N THR A 209 -12.71 -0.81 7.44
CA THR A 209 -12.56 0.54 6.89
C THR A 209 -12.23 0.47 5.39
N LEU A 210 -13.04 1.12 4.54
CA LEU A 210 -12.73 1.22 3.11
C LEU A 210 -12.07 2.56 2.83
N LEU A 211 -10.97 2.53 2.09
CA LEU A 211 -10.16 3.68 1.69
C LEU A 211 -10.32 3.91 0.18
N GLY A 212 -11.24 4.79 -0.21
CA GLY A 212 -11.41 5.20 -1.60
C GLY A 212 -10.34 6.22 -1.99
N ILE A 213 -9.40 5.86 -2.86
CA ILE A 213 -8.31 6.75 -3.29
C ILE A 213 -8.49 7.06 -4.78
N ASP A 214 -8.59 8.34 -5.11
CA ASP A 214 -8.73 8.81 -6.48
C ASP A 214 -7.45 8.59 -7.30
N GLU A 215 -7.59 8.56 -8.62
CA GLU A 215 -6.44 8.60 -9.52
C GLU A 215 -5.60 9.86 -9.28
N GLN A 216 -4.29 9.76 -9.50
CA GLN A 216 -3.30 10.82 -9.26
C GLN A 216 -3.32 11.36 -7.81
N THR A 217 -3.64 10.49 -6.86
CA THR A 217 -3.73 10.80 -5.43
C THR A 217 -3.06 9.71 -4.63
N GLY A 218 -2.33 10.12 -3.59
CA GLY A 218 -1.72 9.25 -2.61
C GLY A 218 -2.01 9.71 -1.19
N MET A 219 -1.95 8.78 -0.24
CA MET A 219 -1.98 9.07 1.19
C MET A 219 -0.78 8.43 1.86
N ILE A 220 -0.12 9.17 2.75
CA ILE A 220 1.10 8.73 3.45
C ILE A 220 0.89 8.90 4.96
N ASP A 221 1.37 7.94 5.75
CA ASP A 221 1.34 7.96 7.22
C ASP A 221 2.52 8.76 7.82
N ASP A 222 2.75 9.96 7.28
CA ASP A 222 3.86 10.85 7.61
C ASP A 222 3.48 12.01 8.55
N GLY A 223 2.24 12.03 9.04
CA GLY A 223 1.76 12.98 10.02
C GLY A 223 2.21 12.68 11.46
N GLU A 224 2.00 13.65 12.37
CA GLU A 224 2.22 13.43 13.80
C GLU A 224 1.29 12.32 14.31
N ASP A 225 1.76 11.52 15.27
CA ASP A 225 1.00 10.42 15.87
C ASP A 225 0.43 9.39 14.85
N ASN A 226 1.17 9.15 13.76
CA ASN A 226 0.79 8.27 12.64
C ASN A 226 -0.49 8.71 11.91
N MET A 227 -0.74 9.99 11.84
CA MET A 227 -1.77 10.55 10.97
C MET A 227 -1.38 10.40 9.51
N TRP A 228 -2.38 10.26 8.66
CA TRP A 228 -2.23 10.14 7.21
C TRP A 228 -2.46 11.48 6.54
N ASN A 229 -1.54 11.90 5.69
CA ASN A 229 -1.66 13.10 4.85
C ASN A 229 -2.02 12.75 3.41
N VAL A 230 -2.90 13.56 2.80
CA VAL A 230 -3.31 13.41 1.40
C VAL A 230 -2.45 14.27 0.48
N TYR A 231 -1.96 13.67 -0.60
CA TYR A 231 -1.12 14.29 -1.64
C TYR A 231 -1.70 14.07 -3.04
N GLY A 232 -1.42 14.97 -3.98
CA GLY A 232 -1.79 14.79 -5.39
C GLY A 232 -2.94 15.68 -5.84
N ALA A 233 -3.86 15.16 -6.69
CA ALA A 233 -4.86 15.96 -7.37
C ALA A 233 -6.31 15.71 -6.92
N GLY A 234 -6.62 14.49 -6.51
CA GLY A 234 -7.97 14.05 -6.13
C GLY A 234 -8.14 13.94 -4.61
N GLU A 235 -9.05 13.09 -4.20
CA GLU A 235 -9.51 12.97 -2.83
C GLU A 235 -9.25 11.57 -2.27
N VAL A 236 -9.24 11.46 -0.94
CA VAL A 236 -9.36 10.20 -0.21
C VAL A 236 -10.72 10.17 0.47
N THR A 237 -11.51 9.15 0.20
CA THR A 237 -12.83 8.93 0.83
C THR A 237 -12.72 7.79 1.84
N LEU A 238 -12.98 8.09 3.10
CA LEU A 238 -13.01 7.13 4.21
C LEU A 238 -14.46 6.65 4.42
N TYR A 239 -14.67 5.33 4.37
CA TYR A 239 -15.93 4.69 4.75
C TYR A 239 -15.69 3.89 6.03
N GLN A 240 -16.23 4.36 7.14
CA GLN A 240 -16.00 3.76 8.45
C GLN A 240 -17.23 3.93 9.36
N ASN A 241 -17.65 2.86 10.04
CA ASN A 241 -18.76 2.87 11.00
C ASN A 241 -20.10 3.42 10.45
N GLY A 242 -20.32 3.31 9.14
CA GLY A 242 -21.52 3.85 8.47
C GLY A 242 -21.38 5.30 8.00
N ASP A 243 -20.32 5.98 8.38
CA ASP A 243 -19.99 7.34 7.95
C ASP A 243 -19.14 7.35 6.68
N VAL A 244 -19.23 8.46 5.92
CA VAL A 244 -18.42 8.71 4.73
C VAL A 244 -17.79 10.10 4.88
N THR A 245 -16.46 10.13 4.96
CA THR A 245 -15.71 11.38 5.08
C THR A 245 -14.72 11.53 3.92
N VAL A 246 -14.60 12.74 3.40
CA VAL A 246 -13.74 13.05 2.24
C VAL A 246 -12.60 13.96 2.69
N TYR A 247 -11.39 13.62 2.29
CA TYR A 247 -10.16 14.36 2.61
C TYR A 247 -9.49 14.83 1.31
N GLN A 248 -9.20 16.12 1.26
CA GLN A 248 -8.54 16.81 0.15
C GLN A 248 -7.01 16.79 0.33
N PRO A 249 -6.22 17.02 -0.73
CA PRO A 249 -4.78 17.23 -0.61
C PRO A 249 -4.44 18.28 0.46
N GLY A 250 -3.51 17.93 1.35
CA GLY A 250 -3.14 18.73 2.52
C GLY A 250 -4.01 18.50 3.76
N ASN A 251 -5.05 17.66 3.69
CA ASN A 251 -5.76 17.23 4.89
C ASN A 251 -5.00 16.08 5.58
N GLU A 252 -5.12 16.05 6.90
CA GLU A 252 -4.59 15.00 7.77
C GLU A 252 -5.74 14.26 8.47
N PHE A 253 -5.63 12.94 8.62
CA PHE A 253 -6.65 12.09 9.23
C PHE A 253 -6.07 10.79 9.81
N SER A 254 -6.82 10.14 10.70
CA SER A 254 -6.53 8.78 11.21
C SER A 254 -7.45 7.73 10.57
N ILE A 255 -7.00 6.47 10.49
CA ILE A 255 -7.76 5.31 10.05
C ILE A 255 -7.86 4.27 11.17
#